data_02c38696bf72e743e08a43552d1c7547
#
_entry.id   02c38696bf72e743e08a43552d1c7547
#
_cell.length_a   1.000
_cell.length_b   1.000
_cell.length_c   1.000
_cell.angle_alpha   90.00
_cell.angle_beta   90.00
_cell.angle_gamma   90.00
#
_symmetry.space_group_name_H-M   'P 1'
#
loop_
_entity.id
_entity.type
_entity.pdbx_description
1 polymer ?
#
loop_
_entity_poly.entity_id
_entity_poly.type
_entity_poly.pdbx_seq_one_letter_code
_entity_poly.pdbx_strand_id
1 'polypeptide(L)'
;MGKKIEKTFFGQPKALFTLFQTELWERFSYYGMRAILIYYLYASVTAPNAGLGLPKTQAMAIVSIYGALVYLSGIIGGWFADRILGASQTIFIGGILITLGHIVLAIPFGLTSLFISLFLIILGTGMLKSNISNMVGHLYAADDPRRDTGFNIFVVGINIGSLLAPIVVGTVGESINYHLGFSLAAIGMIFALFVYWFGRMKQFPELGNKPSNPLTQEEKQSLLVKLGIALVVILVAGFFVYRLNPSNFVNNVINVLSWAGIVIPFIYFATMFTSNKVSSTERKQLLAYLPLFLSSIVFWLVEEQSSTVIAVWGETRSNLNPTILGVTIHIDPSWYQLLNPLFIVALTPVFVWIWNKMGDRQPSAVTKFGLGLLLTGISYLIMAVPGILYGTHGRVSFMWLVVMFVIQMSGELLISPVGLSVSTRLAPLAFQSQMVALWFLADSTSQAVNALITPSFNKGTEVAFFGILGLICIGIGVVLFLVKKPILNLMRND
;
A
#
# COMPACT_ATOMS: atom_id res chain seq x y z
N MET A 1 -24.28 33.58 28.37
CA MET A 1 -23.01 32.84 28.16
C MET A 1 -22.85 32.63 26.66
N GLY A 2 -21.99 33.42 25.99
CA GLY A 2 -21.78 33.27 24.56
C GLY A 2 -21.08 31.94 24.26
N LYS A 3 -21.69 31.11 23.41
CA LYS A 3 -21.02 29.93 22.84
C LYS A 3 -19.73 30.42 22.19
N LYS A 4 -18.55 30.07 22.73
CA LYS A 4 -17.27 30.19 22.02
C LYS A 4 -17.46 29.51 20.68
N ILE A 5 -17.35 30.25 19.58
CA ILE A 5 -17.33 29.69 18.24
C ILE A 5 -16.11 28.77 18.21
N GLU A 6 -16.35 27.47 18.24
CA GLU A 6 -15.28 26.48 18.03
C GLU A 6 -14.65 26.76 16.68
N LYS A 7 -13.37 27.09 16.65
CA LYS A 7 -12.63 27.25 15.40
C LYS A 7 -12.66 25.92 14.66
N THR A 8 -13.34 25.87 13.52
CA THR A 8 -13.51 24.66 12.70
C THR A 8 -12.53 24.66 11.52
N PHE A 9 -12.19 23.48 11.01
CA PHE A 9 -11.46 23.25 9.77
C PHE A 9 -12.46 22.73 8.74
N PHE A 10 -12.87 23.57 7.78
CA PHE A 10 -13.95 23.28 6.82
C PHE A 10 -15.26 22.77 7.49
N GLY A 11 -15.64 23.36 8.62
CA GLY A 11 -16.83 22.92 9.38
C GLY A 11 -16.60 21.69 10.26
N GLN A 12 -15.41 21.10 10.26
CA GLN A 12 -15.03 19.90 10.99
C GLN A 12 -14.34 20.23 12.32
N PRO A 13 -14.19 19.27 13.26
CA PRO A 13 -13.36 19.46 14.46
C PRO A 13 -11.96 19.91 14.10
N LYS A 14 -11.40 20.88 14.85
CA LYS A 14 -10.06 21.42 14.61
C LYS A 14 -8.97 20.33 14.62
N ALA A 15 -9.15 19.29 15.42
CA ALA A 15 -8.26 18.14 15.50
C ALA A 15 -8.08 17.42 14.14
N LEU A 16 -9.08 17.47 13.26
CA LEU A 16 -8.95 16.93 11.90
C LEU A 16 -7.84 17.58 11.11
N PHE A 17 -7.60 18.89 11.28
CA PHE A 17 -6.48 19.58 10.62
C PHE A 17 -5.14 18.96 10.99
N THR A 18 -4.92 18.65 12.27
CA THR A 18 -3.68 18.01 12.73
C THR A 18 -3.51 16.63 12.08
N LEU A 19 -4.56 15.79 12.09
CA LEU A 19 -4.48 14.46 11.50
C LEU A 19 -4.32 14.51 9.97
N PHE A 20 -5.02 15.43 9.31
CA PHE A 20 -4.90 15.69 7.87
C PHE A 20 -3.47 16.09 7.48
N GLN A 21 -2.88 17.07 8.18
CA GLN A 21 -1.52 17.51 7.91
C GLN A 21 -0.48 16.42 8.20
N THR A 22 -0.67 15.67 9.29
CA THR A 22 0.22 14.55 9.64
C THR A 22 0.21 13.49 8.56
N GLU A 23 -0.98 13.10 8.10
CA GLU A 23 -1.10 12.10 7.02
C GLU A 23 -0.56 12.62 5.70
N LEU A 24 -0.86 13.87 5.33
CA LEU A 24 -0.35 14.48 4.09
C LEU A 24 1.17 14.39 4.01
N TRP A 25 1.87 14.83 5.07
CA TRP A 25 3.33 14.84 5.09
C TRP A 25 3.94 13.45 5.26
N GLU A 26 3.26 12.55 5.96
CA GLU A 26 3.67 11.15 6.04
C GLU A 26 3.54 10.48 4.65
N ARG A 27 2.42 10.70 3.94
CA ARG A 27 2.24 10.20 2.57
C ARG A 27 3.25 10.80 1.60
N PHE A 28 3.51 12.12 1.69
CA PHE A 28 4.59 12.76 0.94
C PHE A 28 5.93 12.05 1.17
N SER A 29 6.26 11.77 2.41
CA SER A 29 7.48 11.08 2.81
C SER A 29 7.56 9.65 2.23
N TYR A 30 6.49 8.87 2.41
CA TYR A 30 6.39 7.49 1.96
C TYR A 30 6.46 7.37 0.43
N TYR A 31 5.59 8.09 -0.27
CA TYR A 31 5.54 8.03 -1.74
C TYR A 31 6.77 8.68 -2.39
N GLY A 32 7.34 9.71 -1.77
CA GLY A 32 8.57 10.33 -2.26
C GLY A 32 9.76 9.38 -2.18
N MET A 33 9.96 8.72 -1.05
CA MET A 33 10.99 7.69 -0.91
C MET A 33 10.74 6.53 -1.89
N ARG A 34 9.51 6.03 -1.97
CA ARG A 34 9.15 4.90 -2.84
C ARG A 34 9.36 5.24 -4.32
N ALA A 35 9.14 6.50 -4.73
CA ALA A 35 9.29 6.95 -6.10
C ALA A 35 10.73 6.82 -6.63
N ILE A 36 11.73 7.03 -5.78
CA ILE A 36 13.14 6.99 -6.18
C ILE A 36 13.88 5.74 -5.69
N LEU A 37 13.28 4.94 -4.79
CA LEU A 37 13.95 3.79 -4.18
C LEU A 37 14.42 2.78 -5.21
N ILE A 38 13.56 2.41 -6.16
CA ILE A 38 13.90 1.42 -7.19
C ILE A 38 15.12 1.87 -8.01
N TYR A 39 15.16 3.13 -8.42
CA TYR A 39 16.25 3.71 -9.19
C TYR A 39 17.56 3.76 -8.39
N TYR A 40 17.51 4.19 -7.13
CA TYR A 40 18.65 4.16 -6.21
C TYR A 40 19.23 2.75 -6.04
N LEU A 41 18.39 1.73 -5.97
CA LEU A 41 18.86 0.36 -5.77
C LEU A 41 19.71 -0.15 -6.95
N TYR A 42 19.30 0.13 -8.20
CA TYR A 42 20.02 -0.39 -9.35
C TYR A 42 20.91 0.61 -10.09
N ALA A 43 20.85 1.90 -9.79
CA ALA A 43 21.77 2.86 -10.37
C ALA A 43 23.23 2.47 -10.09
N SER A 44 24.11 2.65 -11.09
CA SER A 44 25.51 2.29 -10.95
C SER A 44 26.18 3.06 -9.81
N VAL A 45 27.06 2.38 -9.08
CA VAL A 45 27.90 3.01 -8.03
C VAL A 45 28.90 4.02 -8.60
N THR A 46 29.16 3.99 -9.90
CA THR A 46 30.07 4.90 -10.62
C THR A 46 29.33 6.00 -11.39
N ALA A 47 28.00 6.02 -11.33
CA ALA A 47 27.20 7.08 -11.96
C ALA A 47 27.42 8.43 -11.25
N PRO A 48 27.24 9.59 -11.93
CA PRO A 48 27.26 10.90 -11.30
C PRO A 48 26.28 10.98 -10.11
N ASN A 49 25.07 10.43 -10.27
CA ASN A 49 24.12 10.18 -9.20
C ASN A 49 24.20 8.70 -8.82
N ALA A 50 25.12 8.36 -7.92
CA ALA A 50 25.45 6.99 -7.59
C ALA A 50 24.34 6.31 -6.79
N GLY A 51 24.02 5.05 -7.16
CA GLY A 51 23.14 4.17 -6.42
C GLY A 51 23.92 2.98 -5.82
N LEU A 52 23.18 1.90 -5.54
CA LEU A 52 23.75 0.70 -4.93
C LEU A 52 24.29 -0.33 -5.94
N GLY A 53 24.03 -0.16 -7.25
CA GLY A 53 24.49 -1.06 -8.31
C GLY A 53 23.91 -2.47 -8.25
N LEU A 54 22.78 -2.66 -7.61
CA LEU A 54 22.14 -3.96 -7.53
C LEU A 54 21.56 -4.39 -8.89
N PRO A 55 21.49 -5.69 -9.18
CA PRO A 55 20.74 -6.17 -10.33
C PRO A 55 19.28 -5.68 -10.28
N LYS A 56 18.71 -5.26 -11.42
CA LYS A 56 17.31 -4.78 -11.51
C LYS A 56 16.32 -5.80 -10.93
N THR A 57 16.56 -7.08 -11.16
CA THR A 57 15.76 -8.20 -10.61
C THR A 57 15.74 -8.20 -9.09
N GLN A 58 16.89 -7.99 -8.45
CA GLN A 58 17.00 -7.93 -6.99
C GLN A 58 16.39 -6.64 -6.44
N ALA A 59 16.56 -5.51 -7.13
CA ALA A 59 15.96 -4.25 -6.76
C ALA A 59 14.41 -4.34 -6.74
N MET A 60 13.82 -4.91 -7.80
CA MET A 60 12.37 -5.14 -7.87
C MET A 60 11.87 -6.05 -6.73
N ALA A 61 12.60 -7.12 -6.43
CA ALA A 61 12.25 -8.02 -5.32
C ALA A 61 12.31 -7.34 -3.95
N ILE A 62 13.33 -6.51 -3.69
CA ILE A 62 13.47 -5.73 -2.45
C ILE A 62 12.31 -4.74 -2.29
N VAL A 63 11.97 -3.98 -3.34
CA VAL A 63 10.86 -3.01 -3.29
C VAL A 63 9.53 -3.71 -3.04
N SER A 64 9.29 -4.86 -3.70
CA SER A 64 8.07 -5.64 -3.52
C SER A 64 7.97 -6.20 -2.09
N ILE A 65 9.02 -6.84 -1.57
CA ILE A 65 8.96 -7.41 -0.22
C ILE A 65 8.87 -6.32 0.86
N TYR A 66 9.51 -5.16 0.63
CA TYR A 66 9.34 -3.99 1.49
C TYR A 66 7.86 -3.58 1.57
N GLY A 67 7.18 -3.46 0.44
CA GLY A 67 5.75 -3.15 0.39
C GLY A 67 4.91 -4.19 1.13
N ALA A 68 5.16 -5.49 0.91
CA ALA A 68 4.47 -6.57 1.62
C ALA A 68 4.59 -6.43 3.14
N LEU A 69 5.79 -6.16 3.64
CA LEU A 69 6.07 -6.02 5.06
C LEU A 69 5.45 -4.75 5.66
N VAL A 70 5.35 -3.66 4.90
CA VAL A 70 4.66 -2.43 5.34
C VAL A 70 3.20 -2.69 5.64
N TYR A 71 2.47 -3.41 4.77
CA TYR A 71 1.06 -3.75 5.02
C TYR A 71 0.91 -4.77 6.15
N LEU A 72 1.78 -5.77 6.21
CA LEU A 72 1.77 -6.76 7.29
C LEU A 72 2.03 -6.13 8.66
N SER A 73 2.92 -5.15 8.74
CA SER A 73 3.26 -4.45 9.99
C SER A 73 2.09 -3.65 10.58
N GLY A 74 1.10 -3.28 9.76
CA GLY A 74 -0.12 -2.61 10.23
C GLY A 74 -0.90 -3.40 11.28
N ILE A 75 -0.89 -4.74 11.19
CA ILE A 75 -1.51 -5.62 12.18
C ILE A 75 -0.79 -5.48 13.53
N ILE A 76 0.54 -5.46 13.50
CA ILE A 76 1.38 -5.31 14.69
C ILE A 76 1.14 -3.91 15.29
N GLY A 77 1.10 -2.87 14.47
CA GLY A 77 0.88 -1.48 14.91
C GLY A 77 -0.48 -1.27 15.57
N GLY A 78 -1.56 -1.83 15.01
CA GLY A 78 -2.89 -1.82 15.63
C GLY A 78 -2.90 -2.54 16.98
N TRP A 79 -2.28 -3.72 17.04
CA TRP A 79 -2.15 -4.47 18.29
C TRP A 79 -1.38 -3.71 19.37
N PHE A 80 -0.28 -3.01 19.01
CA PHE A 80 0.45 -2.15 19.94
C PHE A 80 -0.41 -1.04 20.51
N ALA A 81 -1.22 -0.40 19.67
CA ALA A 81 -2.14 0.65 20.11
C ALA A 81 -3.20 0.14 21.08
N ASP A 82 -3.80 -1.01 20.78
CA ASP A 82 -4.89 -1.57 21.57
C ASP A 82 -4.42 -2.18 22.89
N ARG A 83 -3.22 -2.74 22.94
CA ARG A 83 -2.76 -3.54 24.07
C ARG A 83 -1.70 -2.87 24.95
N ILE A 84 -0.91 -1.91 24.41
CA ILE A 84 0.29 -1.41 25.11
C ILE A 84 0.27 0.11 25.29
N LEU A 85 0.11 0.89 24.21
CA LEU A 85 0.44 2.32 24.21
C LEU A 85 -0.78 3.25 24.10
N GLY A 86 -1.87 2.80 23.47
CA GLY A 86 -2.92 3.68 22.96
C GLY A 86 -2.58 4.25 21.58
N ALA A 87 -3.62 4.58 20.80
CA ALA A 87 -3.48 4.99 19.40
C ALA A 87 -2.60 6.24 19.23
N SER A 88 -2.81 7.25 20.10
CA SER A 88 -2.11 8.52 20.01
C SER A 88 -0.59 8.41 20.21
N GLN A 89 -0.16 7.61 21.17
CA GLN A 89 1.28 7.38 21.41
C GLN A 89 1.89 6.50 20.32
N THR A 90 1.14 5.50 19.85
CA THR A 90 1.58 4.60 18.78
C THR A 90 1.82 5.37 17.48
N ILE A 91 0.94 6.31 17.11
CA ILE A 91 1.14 7.22 15.96
C ILE A 91 2.44 8.01 16.12
N PHE A 92 2.67 8.60 17.30
CA PHE A 92 3.84 9.44 17.52
C PHE A 92 5.15 8.65 17.44
N ILE A 93 5.22 7.50 18.10
CA ILE A 93 6.39 6.61 18.06
C ILE A 93 6.61 6.09 16.63
N GLY A 94 5.52 5.69 15.95
CA GLY A 94 5.57 5.31 14.54
C GLY A 94 6.18 6.40 13.66
N GLY A 95 5.74 7.65 13.86
CA GLY A 95 6.31 8.81 13.16
C GLY A 95 7.80 9.03 13.44
N ILE A 96 8.26 8.84 14.68
CA ILE A 96 9.69 8.90 15.03
C ILE A 96 10.47 7.81 14.28
N LEU A 97 9.98 6.57 14.26
CA LEU A 97 10.64 5.46 13.56
C LEU A 97 10.74 5.73 12.06
N ILE A 98 9.68 6.24 11.41
CA ILE A 98 9.70 6.60 9.99
C ILE A 98 10.73 7.71 9.76
N THR A 99 10.75 8.75 10.60
CA THR A 99 11.69 9.85 10.48
C THR A 99 13.14 9.37 10.59
N LEU A 100 13.45 8.54 11.59
CA LEU A 100 14.77 7.94 11.75
C LEU A 100 15.14 7.07 10.56
N GLY A 101 14.18 6.30 10.04
CA GLY A 101 14.37 5.50 8.83
C GLY A 101 14.77 6.35 7.62
N HIS A 102 14.06 7.44 7.36
CA HIS A 102 14.42 8.34 6.25
C HIS A 102 15.76 9.05 6.47
N ILE A 103 16.08 9.46 7.71
CA ILE A 103 17.39 10.04 8.04
C ILE A 103 18.50 9.02 7.77
N VAL A 104 18.35 7.78 8.21
CA VAL A 104 19.33 6.70 7.96
C VAL A 104 19.49 6.45 6.46
N LEU A 105 18.40 6.47 5.68
CA LEU A 105 18.45 6.29 4.24
C LEU A 105 19.14 7.46 3.51
N ALA A 106 19.04 8.66 4.07
CA ALA A 106 19.73 9.83 3.57
C ALA A 106 21.28 9.77 3.78
N ILE A 107 21.77 8.85 4.60
CA ILE A 107 23.20 8.68 4.87
C ILE A 107 23.76 7.61 3.91
N PRO A 108 24.85 7.88 3.16
CA PRO A 108 25.37 6.98 2.12
C PRO A 108 26.21 5.82 2.67
N PHE A 109 25.65 4.98 3.54
CA PHE A 109 26.34 3.78 4.07
C PHE A 109 25.96 2.49 3.34
N GLY A 110 25.49 2.60 2.09
CA GLY A 110 25.22 1.47 1.21
C GLY A 110 24.08 0.58 1.71
N LEU A 111 24.25 -0.74 1.60
CA LEU A 111 23.21 -1.72 1.98
C LEU A 111 22.85 -1.67 3.47
N THR A 112 23.78 -1.29 4.34
CA THR A 112 23.53 -1.21 5.78
C THR A 112 22.51 -0.13 6.09
N SER A 113 22.68 1.09 5.57
CA SER A 113 21.69 2.16 5.74
C SER A 113 20.36 1.79 5.10
N LEU A 114 20.35 1.14 3.94
CA LEU A 114 19.15 0.68 3.28
C LEU A 114 18.33 -0.26 4.20
N PHE A 115 18.89 -1.37 4.66
CA PHE A 115 18.13 -2.35 5.42
C PHE A 115 17.70 -1.84 6.80
N ILE A 116 18.54 -1.05 7.49
CA ILE A 116 18.15 -0.40 8.75
C ILE A 116 17.00 0.57 8.50
N SER A 117 17.08 1.39 7.46
CA SER A 117 16.02 2.36 7.14
C SER A 117 14.70 1.67 6.80
N LEU A 118 14.73 0.66 5.91
CA LEU A 118 13.53 -0.08 5.53
C LEU A 118 12.87 -0.75 6.75
N PHE A 119 13.65 -1.35 7.64
CA PHE A 119 13.15 -1.93 8.89
C PHE A 119 12.45 -0.89 9.77
N LEU A 120 13.06 0.27 9.99
CA LEU A 120 12.49 1.36 10.78
C LEU A 120 11.21 1.91 10.16
N ILE A 121 11.20 2.10 8.82
CA ILE A 121 10.04 2.61 8.09
C ILE A 121 8.90 1.58 8.12
N ILE A 122 9.17 0.28 7.93
CA ILE A 122 8.17 -0.78 8.02
C ILE A 122 7.46 -0.74 9.37
N LEU A 123 8.22 -0.77 10.46
CA LEU A 123 7.65 -0.74 11.80
C LEU A 123 6.89 0.55 12.07
N GLY A 124 7.48 1.69 11.71
CA GLY A 124 6.90 3.01 11.93
C GLY A 124 5.59 3.20 11.15
N THR A 125 5.56 2.82 9.87
CA THR A 125 4.36 2.94 9.03
C THR A 125 3.24 2.03 9.54
N GLY A 126 3.57 0.81 9.96
CA GLY A 126 2.59 -0.08 10.60
C GLY A 126 1.97 0.52 11.86
N MET A 127 2.79 1.18 12.70
CA MET A 127 2.33 1.85 13.92
C MET A 127 1.51 3.11 13.62
N LEU A 128 1.84 3.87 12.59
CA LEU A 128 1.18 5.13 12.28
C LEU A 128 -0.09 4.94 11.46
N LYS A 129 0.00 4.27 10.30
CA LYS A 129 -1.04 4.25 9.26
C LYS A 129 -2.38 3.71 9.74
N SER A 130 -2.41 2.57 10.42
CA SER A 130 -3.66 1.97 10.93
C SER A 130 -4.30 2.81 12.03
N ASN A 131 -3.49 3.45 12.86
CA ASN A 131 -3.96 4.16 14.04
C ASN A 131 -4.43 5.58 13.74
N ILE A 132 -3.83 6.27 12.77
CA ILE A 132 -4.24 7.65 12.44
C ILE A 132 -5.64 7.69 11.84
N SER A 133 -6.00 6.72 11.00
CA SER A 133 -7.37 6.58 10.46
C SER A 133 -8.39 6.30 11.56
N ASN A 134 -8.06 5.45 12.53
CA ASN A 134 -8.89 5.21 13.70
C ASN A 134 -9.07 6.49 14.54
N MET A 135 -8.02 7.29 14.70
CA MET A 135 -8.12 8.57 15.42
C MET A 135 -9.06 9.55 14.73
N VAL A 136 -9.09 9.60 13.37
CA VAL A 136 -10.10 10.40 12.64
C VAL A 136 -11.50 9.94 13.02
N GLY A 137 -11.76 8.63 13.07
CA GLY A 137 -13.05 8.09 13.49
C GLY A 137 -13.46 8.50 14.89
N HIS A 138 -12.52 8.58 15.83
CA HIS A 138 -12.77 8.97 17.22
C HIS A 138 -13.03 10.48 17.41
N LEU A 139 -12.84 11.32 16.40
CA LEU A 139 -13.21 12.73 16.46
C LEU A 139 -14.74 12.97 16.38
N TYR A 140 -15.49 11.96 15.98
CA TYR A 140 -16.93 12.04 15.72
C TYR A 140 -17.71 11.03 16.57
N ALA A 141 -18.92 11.41 16.98
CA ALA A 141 -19.88 10.44 17.48
C ALA A 141 -20.30 9.47 16.34
N ALA A 142 -20.81 8.29 16.72
CA ALA A 142 -21.17 7.27 15.73
C ALA A 142 -22.22 7.73 14.72
N ASP A 143 -23.11 8.62 15.14
CA ASP A 143 -24.23 9.20 14.40
C ASP A 143 -23.98 10.64 13.90
N ASP A 144 -22.75 11.16 14.04
CA ASP A 144 -22.38 12.51 13.57
C ASP A 144 -22.41 12.56 12.04
N PRO A 145 -23.30 13.35 11.40
CA PRO A 145 -23.39 13.43 9.94
C PRO A 145 -22.14 14.02 9.27
N ARG A 146 -21.25 14.66 10.04
CA ARG A 146 -19.99 15.22 9.53
C ARG A 146 -18.88 14.19 9.38
N ARG A 147 -19.05 12.98 9.93
CA ARG A 147 -18.02 11.93 9.97
C ARG A 147 -17.52 11.57 8.58
N ASP A 148 -18.42 11.29 7.63
CA ASP A 148 -18.05 10.91 6.26
C ASP A 148 -17.33 12.04 5.54
N THR A 149 -17.78 13.29 5.70
CA THR A 149 -17.11 14.46 5.15
C THR A 149 -15.72 14.64 5.76
N GLY A 150 -15.55 14.38 7.06
CA GLY A 150 -14.25 14.42 7.73
C GLY A 150 -13.26 13.39 7.16
N PHE A 151 -13.72 12.17 6.93
CA PHE A 151 -12.90 11.14 6.27
C PHE A 151 -12.54 11.52 4.83
N ASN A 152 -13.49 12.11 4.07
CA ASN A 152 -13.18 12.58 2.71
C ASN A 152 -12.09 13.66 2.71
N ILE A 153 -12.15 14.63 3.64
CA ILE A 153 -11.09 15.64 3.79
C ILE A 153 -9.75 14.97 4.14
N PHE A 154 -9.75 14.00 5.04
CA PHE A 154 -8.54 13.25 5.40
C PHE A 154 -7.93 12.53 4.19
N VAL A 155 -8.74 11.89 3.35
CA VAL A 155 -8.29 11.23 2.10
C VAL A 155 -7.74 12.22 1.09
N VAL A 156 -8.27 13.45 1.02
CA VAL A 156 -7.68 14.53 0.19
C VAL A 156 -6.24 14.80 0.61
N GLY A 157 -5.92 14.78 1.91
CA GLY A 157 -4.54 14.91 2.39
C GLY A 157 -3.63 13.81 1.88
N ILE A 158 -4.08 12.55 1.89
CA ILE A 158 -3.35 11.40 1.31
C ILE A 158 -2.99 11.68 -0.16
N ASN A 159 -3.98 12.08 -0.95
CA ASN A 159 -3.80 12.30 -2.39
C ASN A 159 -2.89 13.49 -2.69
N ILE A 160 -3.00 14.59 -1.95
CA ILE A 160 -2.08 15.73 -2.12
C ILE A 160 -0.63 15.30 -1.82
N GLY A 161 -0.40 14.58 -0.72
CA GLY A 161 0.91 14.07 -0.37
C GLY A 161 1.49 13.17 -1.46
N SER A 162 0.70 12.22 -1.96
CA SER A 162 1.13 11.27 -3.00
C SER A 162 1.36 11.92 -4.37
N LEU A 163 0.63 12.98 -4.72
CA LEU A 163 0.84 13.75 -5.95
C LEU A 163 2.12 14.60 -5.92
N LEU A 164 2.36 15.29 -4.80
CA LEU A 164 3.52 16.17 -4.67
C LEU A 164 4.83 15.40 -4.52
N ALA A 165 4.79 14.22 -3.93
CA ALA A 165 5.97 13.45 -3.58
C ALA A 165 6.86 13.05 -4.78
N PRO A 166 6.35 12.44 -5.87
CA PRO A 166 7.19 12.11 -7.02
C PRO A 166 7.74 13.36 -7.72
N ILE A 167 7.01 14.47 -7.71
CA ILE A 167 7.47 15.73 -8.33
C ILE A 167 8.64 16.29 -7.53
N VAL A 168 8.50 16.45 -6.21
CA VAL A 168 9.50 17.14 -5.39
C VAL A 168 10.66 16.22 -5.06
N VAL A 169 10.37 15.08 -4.43
CA VAL A 169 11.40 14.11 -4.00
C VAL A 169 11.99 13.40 -5.21
N GLY A 170 11.15 13.05 -6.19
CA GLY A 170 11.56 12.38 -7.43
C GLY A 170 12.54 13.23 -8.22
N THR A 171 12.18 14.46 -8.56
CA THR A 171 13.06 15.36 -9.33
C THR A 171 14.39 15.60 -8.62
N VAL A 172 14.38 15.93 -7.33
CA VAL A 172 15.62 16.15 -6.57
C VAL A 172 16.45 14.86 -6.49
N GLY A 173 15.80 13.72 -6.24
CA GLY A 173 16.46 12.43 -6.14
C GLY A 173 17.10 11.97 -7.45
N GLU A 174 16.43 12.12 -8.58
CA GLU A 174 16.94 11.65 -9.87
C GLU A 174 17.87 12.67 -10.55
N SER A 175 17.52 13.96 -10.52
CA SER A 175 18.27 14.99 -11.24
C SER A 175 19.44 15.56 -10.46
N ILE A 176 19.47 15.45 -9.12
CA ILE A 176 20.55 15.98 -8.30
C ILE A 176 21.27 14.85 -7.53
N ASN A 177 20.59 14.23 -6.55
CA ASN A 177 21.18 13.18 -5.72
C ASN A 177 20.10 12.40 -4.97
N TYR A 178 20.15 11.05 -4.98
CA TYR A 178 19.19 10.19 -4.28
C TYR A 178 19.11 10.47 -2.77
N HIS A 179 20.26 10.70 -2.12
CA HIS A 179 20.30 10.95 -0.68
C HIS A 179 19.68 12.31 -0.31
N LEU A 180 19.76 13.32 -1.19
CA LEU A 180 19.03 14.57 -1.04
C LEU A 180 17.52 14.36 -1.20
N GLY A 181 17.09 13.53 -2.16
CA GLY A 181 15.69 13.14 -2.29
C GLY A 181 15.16 12.48 -1.01
N PHE A 182 15.90 11.51 -0.46
CA PHE A 182 15.55 10.87 0.82
C PHE A 182 15.55 11.86 2.00
N SER A 183 16.44 12.86 1.99
CA SER A 183 16.46 13.93 3.00
C SER A 183 15.18 14.77 2.97
N LEU A 184 14.62 15.06 1.78
CA LEU A 184 13.34 15.75 1.66
C LEU A 184 12.19 14.94 2.24
N ALA A 185 12.20 13.61 2.05
CA ALA A 185 11.24 12.72 2.69
C ALA A 185 11.38 12.77 4.23
N ALA A 186 12.61 12.80 4.77
CA ALA A 186 12.87 12.98 6.19
C ALA A 186 12.34 14.32 6.72
N ILE A 187 12.56 15.42 5.99
CA ILE A 187 12.08 16.76 6.36
C ILE A 187 10.54 16.77 6.39
N GLY A 188 9.88 16.19 5.39
CA GLY A 188 8.42 16.04 5.39
C GLY A 188 7.93 15.32 6.65
N MET A 189 8.57 14.25 7.05
CA MET A 189 8.19 13.48 8.24
C MET A 189 8.49 14.22 9.56
N ILE A 190 9.58 14.97 9.64
CA ILE A 190 9.88 15.87 10.78
C ILE A 190 8.76 16.89 10.93
N PHE A 191 8.31 17.50 9.82
CA PHE A 191 7.19 18.43 9.84
C PHE A 191 5.88 17.78 10.28
N ALA A 192 5.59 16.55 9.80
CA ALA A 192 4.45 15.76 10.27
C ALA A 192 4.47 15.55 11.78
N LEU A 193 5.61 15.15 12.33
CA LEU A 193 5.80 14.95 13.78
C LEU A 193 5.59 16.23 14.57
N PHE A 194 6.13 17.34 14.08
CA PHE A 194 5.98 18.65 14.71
C PHE A 194 4.49 19.05 14.78
N VAL A 195 3.79 18.97 13.65
CA VAL A 195 2.34 19.26 13.59
C VAL A 195 1.55 18.34 14.51
N TYR A 196 1.86 17.05 14.49
CA TYR A 196 1.18 16.06 15.32
C TYR A 196 1.40 16.33 16.82
N TRP A 197 2.64 16.56 17.24
CA TRP A 197 2.99 16.80 18.65
C TRP A 197 2.24 18.01 19.20
N PHE A 198 2.35 19.17 18.53
CA PHE A 198 1.70 20.40 19.01
C PHE A 198 0.18 20.34 18.88
N GLY A 199 -0.33 19.72 17.83
CA GLY A 199 -1.77 19.55 17.62
C GLY A 199 -2.37 18.62 18.67
N ARG A 200 -1.73 17.48 18.94
CA ARG A 200 -2.14 16.55 19.98
C ARG A 200 -2.27 17.23 21.34
N MET A 201 -1.24 17.96 21.76
CA MET A 201 -1.25 18.63 23.08
C MET A 201 -2.35 19.68 23.23
N LYS A 202 -2.73 20.36 22.13
CA LYS A 202 -3.67 21.49 22.17
C LYS A 202 -5.10 21.12 21.84
N GLN A 203 -5.32 20.09 21.01
CA GLN A 203 -6.62 19.84 20.40
C GLN A 203 -7.28 18.54 20.89
N PHE A 204 -6.48 17.52 21.21
CA PHE A 204 -6.97 16.21 21.68
C PHE A 204 -6.02 15.54 22.69
N PRO A 205 -5.68 16.22 23.82
CA PRO A 205 -4.63 15.75 24.72
C PRO A 205 -4.93 14.38 25.35
N GLU A 206 -6.21 14.01 25.46
CA GLU A 206 -6.61 12.75 26.08
C GLU A 206 -7.03 11.66 25.10
N LEU A 207 -7.30 12.01 23.84
CA LEU A 207 -7.82 11.07 22.86
C LEU A 207 -6.76 10.03 22.47
N GLY A 208 -7.12 8.75 22.66
CA GLY A 208 -6.24 7.63 22.27
C GLY A 208 -4.96 7.48 23.08
N ASN A 209 -4.86 8.09 24.28
CA ASN A 209 -3.67 8.00 25.12
C ASN A 209 -3.55 6.68 25.89
N LYS A 210 -4.65 5.96 26.06
CA LYS A 210 -4.68 4.68 26.78
C LYS A 210 -5.06 3.56 25.83
N PRO A 211 -4.49 2.38 25.99
CA PRO A 211 -4.91 1.22 25.21
C PRO A 211 -6.36 0.85 25.52
N SER A 212 -7.12 0.45 24.49
CA SER A 212 -8.53 0.05 24.60
C SER A 212 -8.70 -1.25 25.38
N ASN A 213 -7.71 -2.14 25.32
CA ASN A 213 -7.69 -3.44 25.97
C ASN A 213 -6.28 -3.73 26.51
N PRO A 214 -5.86 -3.11 27.64
CA PRO A 214 -4.51 -3.22 28.16
C PRO A 214 -4.14 -4.66 28.55
N LEU A 215 -2.87 -5.03 28.35
CA LEU A 215 -2.34 -6.35 28.76
C LEU A 215 -2.43 -6.51 30.28
N THR A 216 -2.90 -7.68 30.72
CA THR A 216 -2.77 -8.11 32.11
C THR A 216 -1.32 -8.42 32.46
N GLN A 217 -0.99 -8.55 33.74
CA GLN A 217 0.39 -8.86 34.17
C GLN A 217 0.86 -10.25 33.66
N GLU A 218 -0.05 -11.23 33.64
CA GLU A 218 0.21 -12.56 33.12
C GLU A 218 0.45 -12.54 31.61
N GLU A 219 -0.37 -11.78 30.86
CA GLU A 219 -0.21 -11.60 29.42
C GLU A 219 1.12 -10.92 29.07
N LYS A 220 1.57 -9.93 29.87
CA LYS A 220 2.87 -9.28 29.67
C LYS A 220 4.03 -10.26 29.82
N GLN A 221 3.99 -11.12 30.83
CA GLN A 221 5.03 -12.15 31.01
C GLN A 221 5.02 -13.17 29.87
N SER A 222 3.82 -13.65 29.49
CA SER A 222 3.65 -14.54 28.34
C SER A 222 4.16 -13.90 27.04
N LEU A 223 3.90 -12.61 26.83
CA LEU A 223 4.37 -11.86 25.66
C LEU A 223 5.90 -11.79 25.62
N LEU A 224 6.55 -11.44 26.73
CA LEU A 224 8.01 -11.38 26.78
C LEU A 224 8.66 -12.74 26.44
N VAL A 225 8.10 -13.82 26.98
CA VAL A 225 8.56 -15.17 26.64
C VAL A 225 8.36 -15.48 25.15
N LYS A 226 7.17 -15.18 24.59
CA LYS A 226 6.87 -15.38 23.15
C LYS A 226 7.78 -14.55 22.26
N LEU A 227 8.05 -13.28 22.61
CA LEU A 227 8.98 -12.42 21.87
C LEU A 227 10.41 -12.97 21.96
N GLY A 228 10.85 -13.46 23.12
CA GLY A 228 12.15 -14.12 23.28
C GLY A 228 12.27 -15.36 22.40
N ILE A 229 11.25 -16.22 22.40
CA ILE A 229 11.20 -17.41 21.53
C ILE A 229 11.22 -17.01 20.05
N ALA A 230 10.39 -16.04 19.66
CA ALA A 230 10.34 -15.55 18.28
C ALA A 230 11.70 -15.00 17.83
N LEU A 231 12.38 -14.22 18.68
CA LEU A 231 13.72 -13.71 18.39
C LEU A 231 14.72 -14.84 18.17
N VAL A 232 14.72 -15.85 19.07
CA VAL A 232 15.60 -17.03 18.93
C VAL A 232 15.30 -17.77 17.63
N VAL A 233 14.03 -17.98 17.31
CA VAL A 233 13.62 -18.65 16.04
C VAL A 233 14.10 -17.86 14.83
N ILE A 234 13.94 -16.53 14.83
CA ILE A 234 14.40 -15.65 13.73
C ILE A 234 15.93 -15.72 13.60
N LEU A 235 16.67 -15.65 14.69
CA LEU A 235 18.13 -15.71 14.65
C LEU A 235 18.63 -17.09 14.17
N VAL A 236 18.02 -18.17 14.64
CA VAL A 236 18.35 -19.54 14.22
C VAL A 236 18.01 -19.73 12.74
N ALA A 237 16.81 -19.33 12.30
CA ALA A 237 16.42 -19.40 10.90
C ALA A 237 17.34 -18.57 10.01
N GLY A 238 17.64 -17.33 10.40
CA GLY A 238 18.58 -16.47 9.69
C GLY A 238 19.99 -17.05 9.59
N PHE A 239 20.47 -17.66 10.68
CA PHE A 239 21.75 -18.38 10.67
C PHE A 239 21.75 -19.55 9.68
N PHE A 240 20.71 -20.37 9.66
CA PHE A 240 20.62 -21.48 8.70
C PHE A 240 20.51 -20.98 7.27
N VAL A 241 19.69 -19.96 6.98
CA VAL A 241 19.58 -19.35 5.66
C VAL A 241 20.94 -18.81 5.19
N TYR A 242 21.69 -18.16 6.09
CA TYR A 242 23.04 -17.70 5.81
C TYR A 242 24.02 -18.84 5.51
N ARG A 243 23.99 -19.89 6.35
CA ARG A 243 24.90 -21.07 6.21
C ARG A 243 24.65 -21.88 4.95
N LEU A 244 23.41 -21.96 4.49
CA LEU A 244 23.05 -22.70 3.28
C LEU A 244 23.63 -22.06 2.03
N ASN A 245 23.56 -20.74 1.89
CA ASN A 245 24.11 -20.02 0.75
C ASN A 245 24.40 -18.55 1.11
N PRO A 246 25.60 -18.23 1.62
CA PRO A 246 25.97 -16.86 2.01
C PRO A 246 25.91 -15.86 0.87
N SER A 247 26.27 -16.26 -0.35
CA SER A 247 26.29 -15.39 -1.54
C SER A 247 24.88 -14.96 -1.99
N ASN A 248 23.85 -15.76 -1.65
CA ASN A 248 22.46 -15.49 -1.98
C ASN A 248 21.58 -15.17 -0.75
N PHE A 249 22.19 -14.81 0.37
CA PHE A 249 21.49 -14.60 1.63
C PHE A 249 20.29 -13.65 1.49
N VAL A 250 20.46 -12.50 0.85
CA VAL A 250 19.38 -11.49 0.67
C VAL A 250 18.20 -12.10 -0.11
N ASN A 251 18.47 -12.78 -1.22
CA ASN A 251 17.40 -13.41 -2.02
C ASN A 251 16.70 -14.53 -1.26
N ASN A 252 17.45 -15.32 -0.47
CA ASN A 252 16.85 -16.37 0.36
C ASN A 252 15.96 -15.78 1.46
N VAL A 253 16.36 -14.68 2.09
CA VAL A 253 15.52 -13.96 3.07
C VAL A 253 14.26 -13.43 2.39
N ILE A 254 14.37 -12.81 1.21
CA ILE A 254 13.22 -12.34 0.42
C ILE A 254 12.26 -13.50 0.15
N ASN A 255 12.77 -14.65 -0.30
CA ASN A 255 11.94 -15.83 -0.58
C ASN A 255 11.19 -16.33 0.67
N VAL A 256 11.88 -16.44 1.80
CA VAL A 256 11.25 -16.87 3.08
C VAL A 256 10.14 -15.90 3.49
N LEU A 257 10.41 -14.60 3.45
CA LEU A 257 9.43 -13.56 3.78
C LEU A 257 8.26 -13.55 2.80
N SER A 258 8.51 -13.77 1.50
CA SER A 258 7.47 -13.86 0.47
C SER A 258 6.55 -15.04 0.72
N TRP A 259 7.09 -16.23 0.97
CA TRP A 259 6.27 -17.41 1.31
C TRP A 259 5.49 -17.21 2.60
N ALA A 260 6.09 -16.57 3.62
CA ALA A 260 5.36 -16.23 4.85
C ALA A 260 4.19 -15.28 4.55
N GLY A 261 4.41 -14.22 3.77
CA GLY A 261 3.37 -13.25 3.36
C GLY A 261 2.24 -13.89 2.54
N ILE A 262 2.55 -14.91 1.75
CA ILE A 262 1.55 -15.70 0.98
C ILE A 262 0.74 -16.60 1.91
N VAL A 263 1.37 -17.27 2.86
CA VAL A 263 0.73 -18.31 3.68
C VAL A 263 -0.12 -17.72 4.81
N ILE A 264 0.30 -16.60 5.41
CA ILE A 264 -0.37 -16.00 6.58
C ILE A 264 -1.88 -15.79 6.38
N PRO A 265 -2.39 -15.17 5.28
CA PRO A 265 -3.83 -14.99 5.09
C PRO A 265 -4.61 -16.28 5.03
N PHE A 266 -4.05 -17.35 4.46
CA PHE A 266 -4.72 -18.65 4.40
C PHE A 266 -4.79 -19.32 5.78
N ILE A 267 -3.79 -19.12 6.65
CA ILE A 267 -3.87 -19.49 8.05
C ILE A 267 -5.02 -18.75 8.76
N TYR A 268 -5.16 -17.45 8.50
CA TYR A 268 -6.28 -16.64 9.02
C TYR A 268 -7.64 -17.20 8.58
N PHE A 269 -7.81 -17.50 7.30
CA PHE A 269 -9.03 -18.15 6.81
C PHE A 269 -9.26 -19.50 7.50
N ALA A 270 -8.26 -20.36 7.57
CA ALA A 270 -8.38 -21.66 8.22
C ALA A 270 -8.81 -21.55 9.68
N THR A 271 -8.21 -20.60 10.43
CA THR A 271 -8.57 -20.37 11.84
C THR A 271 -10.01 -19.89 11.99
N MET A 272 -10.52 -19.03 11.11
CA MET A 272 -11.91 -18.62 11.12
C MET A 272 -12.86 -19.75 10.76
N PHE A 273 -12.55 -20.52 9.70
CA PHE A 273 -13.37 -21.68 9.28
C PHE A 273 -13.48 -22.77 10.35
N THR A 274 -12.42 -23.02 11.10
CA THR A 274 -12.37 -24.08 12.13
C THR A 274 -12.85 -23.62 13.50
N SER A 275 -13.06 -22.31 13.69
CA SER A 275 -13.47 -21.77 14.98
C SER A 275 -14.90 -22.16 15.37
N ASN A 276 -15.07 -22.60 16.61
CA ASN A 276 -16.39 -22.89 17.19
C ASN A 276 -17.23 -21.60 17.43
N LYS A 277 -16.61 -20.41 17.31
CA LYS A 277 -17.28 -19.11 17.46
C LYS A 277 -17.95 -18.64 16.17
N VAL A 278 -17.77 -19.37 15.06
CA VAL A 278 -18.30 -19.03 13.73
C VAL A 278 -19.47 -19.97 13.41
N SER A 279 -20.65 -19.39 13.19
CA SER A 279 -21.85 -20.12 12.84
C SER A 279 -21.80 -20.71 11.43
N SER A 280 -22.71 -21.61 11.09
CA SER A 280 -22.80 -22.22 9.76
C SER A 280 -23.10 -21.17 8.66
N THR A 281 -23.92 -20.16 8.95
CA THR A 281 -24.21 -19.05 8.03
C THR A 281 -22.98 -18.19 7.80
N GLU A 282 -22.25 -17.82 8.85
CA GLU A 282 -21.01 -17.05 8.73
C GLU A 282 -19.91 -17.81 7.96
N ARG A 283 -19.86 -19.15 8.09
CA ARG A 283 -18.96 -19.98 7.28
C ARG A 283 -19.30 -19.92 5.79
N LYS A 284 -20.61 -19.90 5.41
CA LYS A 284 -21.02 -19.68 4.02
C LYS A 284 -20.59 -18.30 3.54
N GLN A 285 -20.70 -17.26 4.35
CA GLN A 285 -20.25 -15.90 4.04
C GLN A 285 -18.73 -15.82 3.85
N LEU A 286 -17.94 -16.49 4.72
CA LEU A 286 -16.49 -16.63 4.54
C LEU A 286 -16.16 -17.34 3.23
N LEU A 287 -16.89 -18.39 2.88
CA LEU A 287 -16.71 -19.08 1.61
C LEU A 287 -17.03 -18.18 0.41
N ALA A 288 -18.05 -17.32 0.51
CA ALA A 288 -18.37 -16.32 -0.50
C ALA A 288 -17.30 -15.24 -0.64
N TYR A 289 -16.62 -14.89 0.48
CA TYR A 289 -15.55 -13.89 0.48
C TYR A 289 -14.25 -14.39 -0.15
N LEU A 290 -13.95 -15.68 -0.03
CA LEU A 290 -12.69 -16.27 -0.52
C LEU A 290 -12.39 -15.98 -2.00
N PRO A 291 -13.32 -16.16 -2.96
CA PRO A 291 -13.08 -15.79 -4.37
C PRO A 291 -12.80 -14.30 -4.56
N LEU A 292 -13.44 -13.41 -3.78
CA LEU A 292 -13.23 -11.97 -3.84
C LEU A 292 -11.86 -11.60 -3.25
N PHE A 293 -11.44 -12.25 -2.18
CA PHE A 293 -10.11 -12.12 -1.61
C PHE A 293 -9.00 -12.52 -2.60
N LEU A 294 -9.14 -13.68 -3.25
CA LEU A 294 -8.21 -14.13 -4.28
C LEU A 294 -8.16 -13.16 -5.47
N SER A 295 -9.32 -12.64 -5.86
CA SER A 295 -9.45 -11.61 -6.90
C SER A 295 -8.73 -10.30 -6.50
N SER A 296 -8.81 -9.92 -5.22
CA SER A 296 -8.10 -8.75 -4.69
C SER A 296 -6.58 -8.94 -4.76
N ILE A 297 -6.07 -10.13 -4.43
CA ILE A 297 -4.64 -10.44 -4.55
C ILE A 297 -4.18 -10.21 -6.01
N VAL A 298 -4.93 -10.72 -6.98
CA VAL A 298 -4.56 -10.60 -8.39
C VAL A 298 -4.65 -9.15 -8.89
N PHE A 299 -5.64 -8.39 -8.41
CA PHE A 299 -5.74 -6.96 -8.69
C PHE A 299 -4.53 -6.19 -8.13
N TRP A 300 -4.25 -6.33 -6.83
CA TRP A 300 -3.14 -5.64 -6.18
C TRP A 300 -1.77 -6.10 -6.71
N LEU A 301 -1.67 -7.34 -7.19
CA LEU A 301 -0.45 -7.85 -7.82
C LEU A 301 -0.07 -7.02 -9.06
N VAL A 302 -1.03 -6.62 -9.86
CA VAL A 302 -0.81 -5.77 -11.04
C VAL A 302 -0.61 -4.31 -10.61
N GLU A 303 -1.44 -3.81 -9.69
CA GLU A 303 -1.42 -2.42 -9.21
C GLU A 303 -0.08 -2.04 -8.58
N GLU A 304 0.43 -2.87 -7.70
CA GLU A 304 1.65 -2.63 -6.94
C GLU A 304 2.94 -2.72 -7.77
N GLN A 305 2.86 -3.22 -9.02
CA GLN A 305 3.98 -3.16 -9.96
C GLN A 305 4.26 -1.76 -10.49
N SER A 306 3.43 -0.78 -10.18
CA SER A 306 3.66 0.64 -10.50
C SER A 306 5.02 1.14 -10.00
N SER A 307 5.46 0.69 -8.82
CA SER A 307 6.76 1.05 -8.22
C SER A 307 7.92 0.11 -8.56
N THR A 308 7.70 -0.91 -9.37
CA THR A 308 8.70 -1.91 -9.75
C THR A 308 8.79 -2.07 -11.27
N VAL A 309 8.03 -2.99 -11.85
CA VAL A 309 8.08 -3.29 -13.29
C VAL A 309 7.72 -2.07 -14.13
N ILE A 310 6.64 -1.36 -13.79
CA ILE A 310 6.19 -0.17 -14.53
C ILE A 310 7.19 0.98 -14.38
N ALA A 311 7.78 1.16 -13.19
CA ALA A 311 8.83 2.15 -12.97
C ALA A 311 10.07 1.87 -13.84
N VAL A 312 10.55 0.61 -13.86
CA VAL A 312 11.67 0.18 -14.71
C VAL A 312 11.33 0.32 -16.19
N TRP A 313 10.12 -0.03 -16.60
CA TRP A 313 9.65 0.14 -17.97
C TRP A 313 9.59 1.63 -18.35
N GLY A 314 9.07 2.47 -17.48
CA GLY A 314 9.00 3.93 -17.67
C GLY A 314 10.37 4.55 -17.92
N GLU A 315 11.38 4.17 -17.13
CA GLU A 315 12.77 4.63 -17.32
C GLU A 315 13.40 4.12 -18.62
N THR A 316 13.22 2.84 -18.92
CA THR A 316 13.99 2.17 -19.97
C THR A 316 13.33 2.22 -21.35
N ARG A 317 11.99 2.25 -21.41
CA ARG A 317 11.18 2.12 -22.62
C ARG A 317 10.45 3.38 -23.01
N SER A 318 10.11 4.25 -22.05
CA SER A 318 9.37 5.48 -22.34
C SER A 318 10.28 6.57 -22.91
N ASN A 319 9.74 7.38 -23.82
CA ASN A 319 10.38 8.61 -24.25
C ASN A 319 10.30 9.65 -23.12
N LEU A 320 11.45 9.91 -22.49
CA LEU A 320 11.57 10.85 -21.37
C LEU A 320 11.69 12.32 -21.82
N ASN A 321 11.81 12.57 -23.13
CA ASN A 321 11.91 13.92 -23.69
C ASN A 321 10.89 14.10 -24.82
N PRO A 322 9.58 13.99 -24.54
CA PRO A 322 8.56 14.20 -25.57
C PRO A 322 8.49 15.66 -25.98
N THR A 323 8.26 15.91 -27.27
CA THR A 323 7.94 17.24 -27.79
C THR A 323 6.42 17.38 -27.85
N ILE A 324 5.86 18.27 -27.02
CA ILE A 324 4.42 18.54 -26.92
C ILE A 324 4.20 20.00 -27.35
N LEU A 325 3.37 20.21 -28.37
CA LEU A 325 3.10 21.53 -28.93
C LEU A 325 4.37 22.35 -29.27
N GLY A 326 5.42 21.67 -29.76
CA GLY A 326 6.69 22.30 -30.13
C GLY A 326 7.66 22.53 -28.97
N VAL A 327 7.29 22.19 -27.72
CA VAL A 327 8.16 22.31 -26.54
C VAL A 327 8.61 20.91 -26.11
N THR A 328 9.93 20.71 -26.00
CA THR A 328 10.47 19.46 -25.44
C THR A 328 10.50 19.56 -23.92
N ILE A 329 9.80 18.62 -23.28
CA ILE A 329 9.70 18.53 -21.82
C ILE A 329 10.52 17.33 -21.36
N HIS A 330 11.36 17.51 -20.34
CA HIS A 330 12.02 16.38 -19.68
C HIS A 330 11.11 15.81 -18.60
N ILE A 331 10.91 14.48 -18.62
CA ILE A 331 10.09 13.72 -17.66
C ILE A 331 11.03 12.87 -16.85
N ASP A 332 11.13 13.13 -15.55
CA ASP A 332 11.82 12.23 -14.63
C ASP A 332 11.02 10.92 -14.51
N PRO A 333 11.64 9.74 -14.56
CA PRO A 333 10.95 8.45 -14.46
C PRO A 333 10.03 8.29 -13.25
N SER A 334 10.37 8.87 -12.10
CA SER A 334 9.54 8.87 -10.90
C SER A 334 8.18 9.57 -11.08
N TRP A 335 8.06 10.52 -12.02
CA TRP A 335 6.82 11.23 -12.28
C TRP A 335 5.70 10.31 -12.80
N TYR A 336 6.02 9.17 -13.38
CA TYR A 336 4.99 8.21 -13.79
C TYR A 336 4.18 7.67 -12.60
N GLN A 337 4.74 7.68 -11.40
CA GLN A 337 4.03 7.25 -10.20
C GLN A 337 2.94 8.23 -9.74
N LEU A 338 3.02 9.51 -10.15
CA LEU A 338 1.93 10.47 -9.88
C LEU A 338 0.66 10.19 -10.69
N LEU A 339 0.76 9.42 -11.81
CA LEU A 339 -0.41 9.12 -12.65
C LEU A 339 -1.48 8.32 -11.88
N ASN A 340 -1.06 7.46 -10.95
CA ASN A 340 -1.98 6.73 -10.10
C ASN A 340 -2.88 7.69 -9.27
N PRO A 341 -2.38 8.47 -8.30
CA PRO A 341 -3.23 9.36 -7.52
C PRO A 341 -3.92 10.44 -8.38
N LEU A 342 -3.30 10.89 -9.47
CA LEU A 342 -3.90 11.84 -10.40
C LEU A 342 -5.20 11.29 -11.01
N PHE A 343 -5.16 10.07 -11.55
CA PHE A 343 -6.34 9.49 -12.17
C PHE A 343 -7.37 9.01 -11.16
N ILE A 344 -6.97 8.55 -9.97
CA ILE A 344 -7.92 8.30 -8.87
C ILE A 344 -8.74 9.57 -8.57
N VAL A 345 -8.07 10.71 -8.38
CA VAL A 345 -8.75 11.99 -8.08
C VAL A 345 -9.61 12.44 -9.26
N ALA A 346 -9.12 12.34 -10.49
CA ALA A 346 -9.84 12.79 -11.67
C ALA A 346 -11.06 11.91 -12.01
N LEU A 347 -10.95 10.59 -11.83
CA LEU A 347 -12.01 9.66 -12.20
C LEU A 347 -13.05 9.46 -11.08
N THR A 348 -12.70 9.68 -9.82
CA THR A 348 -13.64 9.51 -8.69
C THR A 348 -14.95 10.28 -8.88
N PRO A 349 -14.99 11.58 -9.26
CA PRO A 349 -16.26 12.28 -9.50
C PRO A 349 -17.09 11.65 -10.62
N VAL A 350 -16.43 11.12 -11.65
CA VAL A 350 -17.11 10.45 -12.77
C VAL A 350 -17.80 9.17 -12.30
N PHE A 351 -17.11 8.35 -11.51
CA PHE A 351 -17.69 7.12 -10.95
C PHE A 351 -18.78 7.42 -9.94
N VAL A 352 -18.63 8.44 -9.09
CA VAL A 352 -19.71 8.88 -8.17
C VAL A 352 -20.93 9.32 -8.96
N TRP A 353 -20.77 10.08 -10.04
CA TRP A 353 -21.88 10.49 -10.91
C TRP A 353 -22.57 9.27 -11.56
N ILE A 354 -21.78 8.30 -12.08
CA ILE A 354 -22.32 7.06 -12.65
C ILE A 354 -23.16 6.30 -11.62
N TRP A 355 -22.62 6.10 -10.40
CA TRP A 355 -23.31 5.36 -9.37
C TRP A 355 -24.59 6.07 -8.90
N ASN A 356 -24.58 7.39 -8.73
CA ASN A 356 -25.75 8.18 -8.39
C ASN A 356 -26.84 8.07 -9.47
N LYS A 357 -26.45 8.12 -10.76
CA LYS A 357 -27.39 7.96 -11.88
C LYS A 357 -27.98 6.55 -11.98
N MET A 358 -27.22 5.53 -11.62
CA MET A 358 -27.71 4.14 -11.63
C MET A 358 -28.63 3.80 -10.45
N GLY A 359 -28.48 4.49 -9.29
CA GLY A 359 -29.29 4.23 -8.09
C GLY A 359 -29.31 2.74 -7.73
N ASP A 360 -30.52 2.15 -7.63
CA ASP A 360 -30.70 0.72 -7.30
C ASP A 360 -30.26 -0.26 -8.39
N ARG A 361 -29.99 0.24 -9.60
CA ARG A 361 -29.51 -0.60 -10.73
C ARG A 361 -28.00 -0.82 -10.73
N GLN A 362 -27.32 -0.41 -9.68
CA GLN A 362 -25.85 -0.62 -9.58
C GLN A 362 -25.50 -2.11 -9.66
N PRO A 363 -24.39 -2.46 -10.35
CA PRO A 363 -23.89 -3.82 -10.39
C PRO A 363 -23.59 -4.36 -8.99
N SER A 364 -23.79 -5.66 -8.76
CA SER A 364 -23.41 -6.32 -7.51
C SER A 364 -21.91 -6.24 -7.27
N ALA A 365 -21.48 -6.42 -6.01
CA ALA A 365 -20.08 -6.44 -5.63
C ALA A 365 -19.25 -7.40 -6.50
N VAL A 366 -19.73 -8.64 -6.72
CA VAL A 366 -19.07 -9.63 -7.56
C VAL A 366 -18.90 -9.15 -9.00
N THR A 367 -19.91 -8.44 -9.54
CA THR A 367 -19.85 -7.87 -10.90
C THR A 367 -18.83 -6.72 -10.96
N LYS A 368 -18.79 -5.86 -9.96
CA LYS A 368 -17.81 -4.76 -9.87
C LYS A 368 -16.37 -5.32 -9.84
N PHE A 369 -16.13 -6.37 -9.04
CA PHE A 369 -14.85 -7.07 -9.01
C PHE A 369 -14.47 -7.66 -10.38
N GLY A 370 -15.41 -8.37 -11.02
CA GLY A 370 -15.16 -8.91 -12.35
C GLY A 370 -14.83 -7.85 -13.39
N LEU A 371 -15.58 -6.74 -13.43
CA LEU A 371 -15.30 -5.60 -14.31
C LEU A 371 -13.93 -4.94 -13.99
N GLY A 372 -13.63 -4.75 -12.71
CA GLY A 372 -12.36 -4.19 -12.29
C GLY A 372 -11.16 -5.04 -12.75
N LEU A 373 -11.24 -6.37 -12.59
CA LEU A 373 -10.20 -7.28 -13.09
C LEU A 373 -10.09 -7.29 -14.60
N LEU A 374 -11.20 -7.18 -15.33
CA LEU A 374 -11.16 -7.05 -16.80
C LEU A 374 -10.40 -5.78 -17.21
N LEU A 375 -10.71 -4.63 -16.60
CA LEU A 375 -10.01 -3.38 -16.88
C LEU A 375 -8.52 -3.48 -16.52
N THR A 376 -8.19 -4.02 -15.35
CA THR A 376 -6.81 -4.26 -14.92
C THR A 376 -6.07 -5.17 -15.90
N GLY A 377 -6.68 -6.26 -16.36
CA GLY A 377 -6.10 -7.13 -17.36
C GLY A 377 -5.91 -6.46 -18.72
N ILE A 378 -6.88 -5.66 -19.18
CA ILE A 378 -6.78 -4.87 -20.41
C ILE A 378 -5.63 -3.86 -20.30
N SER A 379 -5.45 -3.18 -19.16
CA SER A 379 -4.34 -2.23 -18.96
C SER A 379 -2.97 -2.88 -19.18
N TYR A 380 -2.80 -4.11 -18.73
CA TYR A 380 -1.56 -4.88 -18.91
C TYR A 380 -1.40 -5.43 -20.34
N LEU A 381 -2.48 -5.85 -21.00
CA LEU A 381 -2.43 -6.20 -22.43
C LEU A 381 -2.01 -5.00 -23.28
N ILE A 382 -2.45 -3.80 -22.94
CA ILE A 382 -2.00 -2.55 -23.61
C ILE A 382 -0.49 -2.35 -23.43
N MET A 383 0.09 -2.69 -22.28
CA MET A 383 1.54 -2.60 -22.06
C MET A 383 2.34 -3.65 -22.86
N ALA A 384 1.73 -4.74 -23.31
CA ALA A 384 2.37 -5.69 -24.23
C ALA A 384 2.45 -5.16 -25.67
N VAL A 385 1.53 -4.28 -26.08
CA VAL A 385 1.40 -3.80 -27.47
C VAL A 385 2.67 -3.09 -27.97
N PRO A 386 3.32 -2.17 -27.22
CA PRO A 386 4.56 -1.54 -27.65
C PRO A 386 5.66 -2.55 -28.01
N GLY A 387 5.80 -3.60 -27.20
CA GLY A 387 6.78 -4.66 -27.46
C GLY A 387 6.49 -5.44 -28.75
N ILE A 388 5.19 -5.68 -29.03
CA ILE A 388 4.75 -6.37 -30.28
C ILE A 388 4.97 -5.48 -31.49
N LEU A 389 4.60 -4.21 -31.45
CA LEU A 389 4.62 -3.32 -32.61
C LEU A 389 6.01 -2.74 -32.92
N TYR A 390 6.79 -2.41 -31.90
CA TYR A 390 8.06 -1.67 -32.04
C TYR A 390 9.27 -2.46 -31.55
N GLY A 391 9.09 -3.72 -31.13
CA GLY A 391 10.12 -4.50 -30.46
C GLY A 391 10.42 -3.98 -29.05
N THR A 392 11.35 -4.65 -28.35
CA THR A 392 11.61 -4.41 -26.93
C THR A 392 12.89 -3.61 -26.64
N HIS A 393 13.54 -3.06 -27.66
CA HIS A 393 14.83 -2.37 -27.52
C HIS A 393 14.77 -0.85 -27.66
N GLY A 394 13.77 -0.32 -28.37
CA GLY A 394 13.60 1.12 -28.60
C GLY A 394 12.75 1.83 -27.54
N ARG A 395 12.85 3.14 -27.48
CA ARG A 395 11.91 3.98 -26.69
C ARG A 395 10.62 4.20 -27.46
N VAL A 396 9.50 4.20 -26.74
CA VAL A 396 8.16 4.40 -27.27
C VAL A 396 7.49 5.58 -26.56
N SER A 397 6.33 6.01 -27.05
CA SER A 397 5.60 7.13 -26.45
C SER A 397 5.25 6.84 -24.98
N PHE A 398 5.42 7.84 -24.11
CA PHE A 398 4.98 7.80 -22.72
C PHE A 398 3.45 7.67 -22.57
N MET A 399 2.70 7.98 -23.62
CA MET A 399 1.23 7.86 -23.64
C MET A 399 0.73 6.44 -23.38
N TRP A 400 1.56 5.41 -23.62
CA TRP A 400 1.20 4.04 -23.24
C TRP A 400 1.00 3.89 -21.74
N LEU A 401 1.84 4.53 -20.93
CA LEU A 401 1.67 4.57 -19.47
C LEU A 401 0.42 5.35 -19.07
N VAL A 402 0.17 6.50 -19.72
CA VAL A 402 -1.02 7.31 -19.43
C VAL A 402 -2.29 6.50 -19.67
N VAL A 403 -2.41 5.84 -20.84
CA VAL A 403 -3.57 5.01 -21.18
C VAL A 403 -3.70 3.83 -20.21
N MET A 404 -2.60 3.17 -19.90
CA MET A 404 -2.57 2.06 -18.94
C MET A 404 -3.11 2.51 -17.59
N PHE A 405 -2.60 3.62 -17.01
CA PHE A 405 -3.05 4.10 -15.71
C PHE A 405 -4.51 4.55 -15.69
N VAL A 406 -5.01 5.21 -16.73
CA VAL A 406 -6.44 5.57 -16.83
C VAL A 406 -7.34 4.34 -16.70
N ILE A 407 -7.00 3.28 -17.42
CA ILE A 407 -7.80 2.04 -17.42
C ILE A 407 -7.66 1.31 -16.10
N GLN A 408 -6.43 1.24 -15.55
CA GLN A 408 -6.14 0.55 -14.30
C GLN A 408 -6.82 1.23 -13.11
N MET A 409 -6.75 2.56 -13.01
CA MET A 409 -7.43 3.34 -11.95
C MET A 409 -8.96 3.25 -12.08
N SER A 410 -9.49 3.12 -13.29
CA SER A 410 -10.91 2.79 -13.47
C SER A 410 -11.26 1.42 -12.87
N GLY A 411 -10.37 0.44 -12.99
CA GLY A 411 -10.50 -0.87 -12.34
C GLY A 411 -10.41 -0.78 -10.82
N GLU A 412 -9.51 0.03 -10.28
CA GLU A 412 -9.34 0.25 -8.85
C GLU A 412 -10.60 0.84 -8.21
N LEU A 413 -11.20 1.85 -8.82
CA LEU A 413 -12.45 2.47 -8.34
C LEU A 413 -13.64 1.50 -8.31
N LEU A 414 -13.57 0.39 -9.04
CA LEU A 414 -14.56 -0.70 -8.98
C LEU A 414 -14.28 -1.70 -7.86
N ILE A 415 -13.01 -1.94 -7.51
CA ILE A 415 -12.61 -3.01 -6.57
C ILE A 415 -12.40 -2.46 -5.17
N SER A 416 -11.59 -1.42 -5.01
CA SER A 416 -11.06 -0.99 -3.71
C SER A 416 -12.16 -0.57 -2.72
N PRO A 417 -13.12 0.33 -3.06
CA PRO A 417 -14.19 0.70 -2.14
C PRO A 417 -15.14 -0.46 -1.81
N VAL A 418 -15.40 -1.31 -2.82
CA VAL A 418 -16.33 -2.43 -2.70
C VAL A 418 -15.73 -3.55 -1.86
N GLY A 419 -14.43 -3.81 -2.01
CA GLY A 419 -13.73 -4.87 -1.28
C GLY A 419 -13.71 -4.62 0.22
N LEU A 420 -13.39 -3.40 0.64
CA LEU A 420 -13.44 -3.03 2.06
C LEU A 420 -14.87 -3.13 2.62
N SER A 421 -15.87 -2.68 1.88
CA SER A 421 -17.30 -2.79 2.27
C SER A 421 -17.75 -4.24 2.41
N VAL A 422 -17.36 -5.12 1.46
CA VAL A 422 -17.72 -6.54 1.51
C VAL A 422 -17.01 -7.25 2.64
N SER A 423 -15.73 -6.96 2.90
CA SER A 423 -14.99 -7.55 4.01
C SER A 423 -15.64 -7.27 5.38
N THR A 424 -16.13 -6.04 5.59
CA THR A 424 -16.84 -5.69 6.82
C THR A 424 -18.22 -6.36 6.92
N ARG A 425 -18.96 -6.42 5.80
CA ARG A 425 -20.32 -6.98 5.76
C ARG A 425 -20.37 -8.49 5.93
N LEU A 426 -19.38 -9.23 5.40
CA LEU A 426 -19.30 -10.69 5.49
C LEU A 426 -18.46 -11.17 6.67
N ALA A 427 -18.04 -10.26 7.55
CA ALA A 427 -17.22 -10.59 8.70
C ALA A 427 -18.04 -11.37 9.75
N PRO A 428 -17.56 -12.55 10.21
CA PRO A 428 -18.11 -13.19 11.39
C PRO A 428 -18.04 -12.26 12.60
N LEU A 429 -19.06 -12.25 13.43
CA LEU A 429 -19.15 -11.38 14.62
C LEU A 429 -17.91 -11.48 15.52
N ALA A 430 -17.39 -12.69 15.68
CA ALA A 430 -16.20 -12.94 16.49
C ALA A 430 -14.88 -12.47 15.84
N PHE A 431 -14.85 -12.12 14.54
CA PHE A 431 -13.64 -11.86 13.75
C PHE A 431 -13.72 -10.59 12.88
N GLN A 432 -14.53 -9.60 13.28
CA GLN A 432 -14.76 -8.39 12.47
C GLN A 432 -13.46 -7.64 12.13
N SER A 433 -12.61 -7.40 13.13
CA SER A 433 -11.33 -6.71 12.93
C SER A 433 -10.37 -7.52 12.05
N GLN A 434 -10.39 -8.85 12.19
CA GLN A 434 -9.55 -9.74 11.41
C GLN A 434 -9.98 -9.78 9.93
N MET A 435 -11.27 -9.65 9.62
CA MET A 435 -11.74 -9.57 8.24
C MET A 435 -11.31 -8.28 7.54
N VAL A 436 -11.30 -7.15 8.25
CA VAL A 436 -10.74 -5.89 7.73
C VAL A 436 -9.22 -6.04 7.54
N ALA A 437 -8.52 -6.68 8.48
CA ALA A 437 -7.10 -6.96 8.34
C ALA A 437 -6.81 -7.84 7.11
N LEU A 438 -7.66 -8.85 6.82
CA LEU A 438 -7.54 -9.67 5.63
C LEU A 438 -7.64 -8.87 4.33
N TRP A 439 -8.46 -7.83 4.27
CA TRP A 439 -8.50 -6.94 3.11
C TRP A 439 -7.12 -6.33 2.82
N PHE A 440 -6.45 -5.81 3.84
CA PHE A 440 -5.09 -5.28 3.69
C PHE A 440 -4.02 -6.36 3.49
N LEU A 441 -4.26 -7.57 4.01
CA LEU A 441 -3.39 -8.72 3.74
C LEU A 441 -3.44 -9.18 2.28
N ALA A 442 -4.51 -8.92 1.54
CA ALA A 442 -4.54 -9.18 0.10
C ALA A 442 -3.45 -8.41 -0.64
N ASP A 443 -3.26 -7.12 -0.27
CA ASP A 443 -2.19 -6.29 -0.81
C ASP A 443 -0.80 -6.80 -0.36
N SER A 444 -0.61 -7.08 0.92
CA SER A 444 0.64 -7.70 1.41
C SER A 444 0.99 -8.98 0.66
N THR A 445 0.00 -9.85 0.44
CA THR A 445 0.17 -11.12 -0.30
C THR A 445 0.55 -10.86 -1.76
N SER A 446 -0.11 -9.91 -2.41
CA SER A 446 0.17 -9.53 -3.79
C SER A 446 1.63 -9.08 -3.97
N GLN A 447 2.11 -8.25 -3.05
CA GLN A 447 3.49 -7.77 -3.06
C GLN A 447 4.50 -8.87 -2.70
N ALA A 448 4.13 -9.80 -1.82
CA ALA A 448 4.94 -10.99 -1.55
C ALA A 448 5.06 -11.89 -2.80
N VAL A 449 3.97 -12.05 -3.58
CA VAL A 449 4.02 -12.72 -4.88
C VAL A 449 4.85 -11.91 -5.88
N ASN A 450 4.70 -10.59 -5.92
CA ASN A 450 5.49 -9.71 -6.77
C ASN A 450 7.01 -9.87 -6.52
N ALA A 451 7.44 -10.02 -5.27
CA ALA A 451 8.85 -10.26 -4.96
C ALA A 451 9.41 -11.52 -5.65
N LEU A 452 8.55 -12.52 -5.92
CA LEU A 452 8.94 -13.76 -6.61
C LEU A 452 8.85 -13.65 -8.13
N ILE A 453 7.87 -12.90 -8.67
CA ILE A 453 7.61 -12.89 -10.13
C ILE A 453 8.26 -11.70 -10.85
N THR A 454 8.40 -10.53 -10.23
CA THR A 454 8.99 -9.34 -10.89
C THR A 454 10.44 -9.55 -11.36
N PRO A 455 11.26 -10.39 -10.71
CA PRO A 455 12.59 -10.73 -11.23
C PRO A 455 12.60 -11.39 -12.61
N SER A 456 11.47 -11.95 -13.06
CA SER A 456 11.35 -12.54 -14.42
C SER A 456 11.15 -11.47 -15.51
N PHE A 457 10.86 -10.21 -15.14
CA PHE A 457 10.69 -9.12 -16.09
C PHE A 457 12.06 -8.64 -16.64
N ASN A 458 12.19 -8.68 -17.95
CA ASN A 458 13.34 -8.15 -18.69
C ASN A 458 12.94 -7.87 -20.14
N LYS A 459 13.86 -7.33 -20.96
CA LYS A 459 13.60 -7.00 -22.37
C LYS A 459 13.09 -8.21 -23.18
N GLY A 460 13.62 -9.40 -22.91
CA GLY A 460 13.19 -10.62 -23.63
C GLY A 460 11.82 -11.15 -23.20
N THR A 461 11.37 -10.83 -22.00
CA THR A 461 10.11 -11.32 -21.44
C THR A 461 9.02 -10.26 -21.39
N GLU A 462 9.28 -9.01 -21.77
CA GLU A 462 8.35 -7.86 -21.67
C GLU A 462 6.94 -8.19 -22.16
N VAL A 463 6.82 -8.66 -23.40
CA VAL A 463 5.51 -8.98 -24.03
C VAL A 463 4.82 -10.13 -23.30
N ALA A 464 5.57 -11.20 -22.99
CA ALA A 464 5.02 -12.36 -22.30
C ALA A 464 4.59 -12.03 -20.87
N PHE A 465 5.38 -11.23 -20.16
CA PHE A 465 5.12 -10.82 -18.79
C PHE A 465 3.80 -10.05 -18.68
N PHE A 466 3.64 -8.99 -19.47
CA PHE A 466 2.42 -8.21 -19.49
C PHE A 466 1.24 -9.01 -20.05
N GLY A 467 1.47 -9.79 -21.11
CA GLY A 467 0.44 -10.62 -21.75
C GLY A 467 -0.12 -11.69 -20.79
N ILE A 468 0.75 -12.45 -20.12
CA ILE A 468 0.33 -13.51 -19.20
C ILE A 468 -0.44 -12.93 -18.00
N LEU A 469 0.08 -11.89 -17.35
CA LEU A 469 -0.59 -11.28 -16.21
C LEU A 469 -1.92 -10.64 -16.62
N GLY A 470 -1.96 -9.95 -17.75
CA GLY A 470 -3.20 -9.40 -18.30
C GLY A 470 -4.26 -10.48 -18.56
N LEU A 471 -3.88 -11.60 -19.16
CA LEU A 471 -4.78 -12.74 -19.41
C LEU A 471 -5.24 -13.42 -18.12
N ILE A 472 -4.38 -13.55 -17.11
CA ILE A 472 -4.76 -14.08 -15.79
C ILE A 472 -5.84 -13.20 -15.16
N CYS A 473 -5.67 -11.87 -15.16
CA CYS A 473 -6.65 -10.93 -14.62
C CYS A 473 -8.00 -11.05 -15.35
N ILE A 474 -7.98 -11.09 -16.69
CA ILE A 474 -9.19 -11.26 -17.52
C ILE A 474 -9.84 -12.61 -17.21
N GLY A 475 -9.07 -13.69 -17.18
CA GLY A 475 -9.56 -15.04 -16.90
C GLY A 475 -10.30 -15.12 -15.56
N ILE A 476 -9.70 -14.57 -14.49
CA ILE A 476 -10.32 -14.53 -13.16
C ILE A 476 -11.57 -13.62 -13.17
N GLY A 477 -11.52 -12.47 -13.85
CA GLY A 477 -12.67 -11.60 -14.03
C GLY A 477 -13.85 -12.33 -14.70
N VAL A 478 -13.57 -13.10 -15.77
CA VAL A 478 -14.59 -13.93 -16.47
C VAL A 478 -15.11 -15.03 -15.54
N VAL A 479 -14.24 -15.73 -14.81
CA VAL A 479 -14.66 -16.74 -13.82
C VAL A 479 -15.60 -16.16 -12.78
N LEU A 480 -15.34 -14.94 -12.27
CA LEU A 480 -16.24 -14.28 -11.32
C LEU A 480 -17.64 -14.04 -11.91
N PHE A 481 -17.77 -13.73 -13.20
CA PHE A 481 -19.09 -13.63 -13.85
C PHE A 481 -19.80 -14.98 -13.93
N LEU A 482 -19.08 -16.06 -14.21
CA LEU A 482 -19.64 -17.42 -14.29
C LEU A 482 -20.13 -17.92 -12.91
N VAL A 483 -19.35 -17.66 -11.85
CA VAL A 483 -19.68 -18.07 -10.48
C VAL A 483 -20.45 -17.01 -9.68
N LYS A 484 -20.92 -15.94 -10.32
CA LYS A 484 -21.62 -14.83 -9.67
C LYS A 484 -22.84 -15.29 -8.86
N LYS A 485 -23.72 -16.10 -9.46
CA LYS A 485 -24.95 -16.57 -8.80
C LYS A 485 -24.66 -17.38 -7.53
N PRO A 486 -23.80 -18.42 -7.55
CA PRO A 486 -23.38 -19.12 -6.35
C PRO A 486 -22.84 -18.22 -5.26
N ILE A 487 -21.92 -17.28 -5.58
CA ILE A 487 -21.35 -16.36 -4.59
C ILE A 487 -22.43 -15.50 -3.96
N LEU A 488 -23.30 -14.88 -4.76
CA LEU A 488 -24.37 -14.03 -4.26
C LEU A 488 -25.39 -14.79 -3.36
N ASN A 489 -25.64 -16.05 -3.67
CA ASN A 489 -26.49 -16.92 -2.83
C ASN A 489 -25.84 -17.19 -1.46
N LEU A 490 -24.53 -17.43 -1.44
CA LEU A 490 -23.78 -17.61 -0.17
C LEU A 490 -23.65 -16.32 0.64
N MET A 491 -23.75 -15.14 0.01
CA MET A 491 -23.69 -13.84 0.68
C MET A 491 -25.02 -13.44 1.36
N ARG A 492 -26.12 -14.08 1.02
CA ARG A 492 -27.42 -13.80 1.63
C ARG A 492 -27.51 -14.39 3.02
N ASN A 493 -28.08 -13.62 3.94
CA ASN A 493 -28.57 -14.16 5.22
C ASN A 493 -29.96 -14.76 4.91
N ASP A 494 -30.08 -16.07 4.87
CA ASP A 494 -31.38 -16.76 4.91
C ASP A 494 -31.92 -16.74 6.34
#